data_23506732b9715de6433abc77f7499c00
#
_entry.id   23506732b9715de6433abc77f7499c00
#
_cell.length_a   1.000
_cell.length_b   1.000
_cell.length_c   1.000
_cell.angle_alpha   90.00
_cell.angle_beta   90.00
_cell.angle_gamma   90.00
#
_symmetry.space_group_name_H-M   'P 1'
#
loop_
_entity.id
_entity.type
_entity.pdbx_description
1 polymer ?
#
loop_
_entity_poly.entity_id
_entity_poly.type
_entity_poly.pdbx_seq_one_letter_code
_entity_poly.pdbx_strand_id
1 'polypeptide(L)'
;MFDPITLKLSVDPLILSALKEDVTSEDVTTNSVMREACMGQVDLICKEDGVICGLQVFARAFQLLDENVEVNLLVKDGDQVKKGQLMGTVKGDIRILLVGERTGLNYLQRMSGIATYTNSIAKLLEGSKTKLLDTRKTSPNNRIFEKYSVRVGGGNNHRYNLTDGILLKD
;
A
#
# COMPACT_ATOMS: atom_id res chain seq x y z
N MET A 1 -0.34 -9.98 3.99
CA MET A 1 0.75 -9.26 4.70
C MET A 1 2.07 -9.83 4.21
N PHE A 2 3.07 -9.00 4.03
CA PHE A 2 4.44 -9.42 3.72
C PHE A 2 5.13 -9.94 4.98
N ASP A 3 5.91 -11.01 4.85
CA ASP A 3 6.76 -11.47 5.93
C ASP A 3 7.92 -10.48 6.17
N PRO A 4 8.58 -10.51 7.35
CA PRO A 4 9.59 -9.52 7.72
C PRO A 4 10.80 -9.46 6.76
N ILE A 5 11.19 -10.59 6.16
CA ILE A 5 12.34 -10.65 5.25
C ILE A 5 11.96 -10.01 3.91
N THR A 6 10.82 -10.41 3.33
CA THR A 6 10.29 -9.80 2.10
C THR A 6 10.05 -8.30 2.29
N LEU A 7 9.50 -7.89 3.44
CA LEU A 7 9.31 -6.49 3.77
C LEU A 7 10.63 -5.73 3.67
N LYS A 8 11.65 -6.19 4.40
CA LYS A 8 12.96 -5.52 4.48
C LYS A 8 13.73 -5.52 3.17
N LEU A 9 13.75 -6.65 2.44
CA LEU A 9 14.62 -6.80 1.27
C LEU A 9 13.96 -6.34 -0.04
N SER A 10 12.63 -6.40 -0.14
CA SER A 10 11.92 -6.16 -1.39
C SER A 10 10.95 -4.98 -1.35
N VAL A 11 10.31 -4.72 -0.21
CA VAL A 11 9.29 -3.69 -0.07
C VAL A 11 9.88 -2.37 0.39
N ASP A 12 10.64 -2.37 1.49
CA ASP A 12 11.24 -1.15 2.06
C ASP A 12 12.11 -0.36 1.06
N PRO A 13 12.96 -0.99 0.22
CA PRO A 13 13.73 -0.26 -0.78
C PRO A 13 12.85 0.49 -1.81
N LEU A 14 11.70 -0.07 -2.18
CA LEU A 14 10.77 0.56 -3.10
C LEU A 14 10.04 1.73 -2.46
N ILE A 15 9.61 1.59 -1.20
CA ILE A 15 9.01 2.69 -0.43
C ILE A 15 10.02 3.82 -0.24
N LEU A 16 11.27 3.50 0.12
CA LEU A 16 12.35 4.49 0.26
C LEU A 16 12.63 5.22 -1.07
N SER A 17 12.57 4.50 -2.20
CA SER A 17 12.72 5.12 -3.52
C SER A 17 11.58 6.09 -3.82
N ALA A 18 10.34 5.75 -3.47
CA ALA A 18 9.18 6.62 -3.64
C ALA A 18 9.22 7.85 -2.70
N LEU A 19 9.65 7.67 -1.46
CA LEU A 19 9.87 8.79 -0.53
C LEU A 19 10.96 9.75 -1.04
N LYS A 20 12.04 9.23 -1.63
CA LYS A 20 13.11 10.05 -2.24
C LYS A 20 12.65 10.76 -3.50
N GLU A 21 11.68 10.23 -4.25
CA GLU A 21 11.07 10.91 -5.40
C GLU A 21 10.30 12.15 -4.95
N ASP A 22 9.57 12.05 -3.83
CA ASP A 22 8.75 13.14 -3.29
C ASP A 22 9.58 14.18 -2.52
N VAL A 23 10.64 13.74 -1.83
CA VAL A 23 11.54 14.63 -1.06
C VAL A 23 12.98 14.41 -1.48
N THR A 24 13.45 15.25 -2.42
CA THR A 24 14.84 15.16 -2.94
C THR A 24 15.87 15.82 -2.05
N SER A 25 15.49 16.86 -1.29
CA SER A 25 16.35 17.60 -0.38
C SER A 25 15.64 17.92 0.94
N GLU A 26 14.56 18.70 0.88
CA GLU A 26 13.79 19.10 2.05
C GLU A 26 12.32 19.38 1.71
N ASP A 27 11.45 19.32 2.72
CA ASP A 27 10.09 19.86 2.65
C ASP A 27 10.13 21.35 3.02
N VAL A 28 10.25 22.21 2.00
CA VAL A 28 10.39 23.66 2.18
C VAL A 28 9.20 24.29 2.91
N THR A 29 7.99 23.76 2.71
CA THR A 29 6.77 24.26 3.36
C THR A 29 6.81 23.95 4.85
N THR A 30 6.99 22.68 5.18
CA THR A 30 7.03 22.22 6.58
C THR A 30 8.18 22.89 7.33
N ASN A 31 9.38 22.93 6.77
CA ASN A 31 10.56 23.54 7.40
C ASN A 31 10.41 25.07 7.61
N SER A 32 9.65 25.75 6.75
CA SER A 32 9.38 27.17 6.89
C SER A 32 8.42 27.48 8.04
N VAL A 33 7.47 26.59 8.32
CA VAL A 33 6.40 26.82 9.31
C VAL A 33 6.71 26.14 10.65
N MET A 34 7.34 24.96 10.63
CA MET A 34 7.55 24.11 11.82
C MET A 34 9.05 23.94 12.06
N ARG A 35 9.62 24.81 12.88
CA ARG A 35 11.08 24.79 13.19
C ARG A 35 11.46 23.75 14.24
N GLU A 36 10.51 23.33 15.07
CA GLU A 36 10.73 22.38 16.16
C GLU A 36 9.82 21.15 16.02
N ALA A 37 10.22 20.06 16.63
CA ALA A 37 9.42 18.85 16.68
C ALA A 37 8.09 19.12 17.39
N CYS A 38 6.99 18.71 16.77
CA CYS A 38 5.66 18.86 17.33
C CYS A 38 4.89 17.54 17.15
N MET A 39 4.55 16.90 18.27
CA MET A 39 3.79 15.65 18.24
C MET A 39 2.34 15.91 17.87
N GLY A 40 1.82 15.11 16.95
CA GLY A 40 0.43 15.17 16.50
C GLY A 40 -0.13 13.80 16.12
N GLN A 41 -1.40 13.78 15.82
CA GLN A 41 -2.11 12.60 15.35
C GLN A 41 -2.99 12.96 14.17
N VAL A 42 -3.04 12.06 13.19
CA VAL A 42 -3.93 12.17 12.02
C VAL A 42 -4.78 10.90 11.89
N ASP A 43 -5.99 11.08 11.39
CA ASP A 43 -6.95 10.01 11.17
C ASP A 43 -6.89 9.52 9.73
N LEU A 44 -6.83 8.21 9.53
CA LEU A 44 -6.98 7.57 8.22
C LEU A 44 -8.47 7.28 7.97
N ILE A 45 -9.09 8.10 7.12
CA ILE A 45 -10.53 8.04 6.83
C ILE A 45 -10.76 7.56 5.40
N CYS A 46 -11.61 6.55 5.24
CA CYS A 46 -12.03 6.01 3.94
C CYS A 46 -12.82 7.06 3.14
N LYS A 47 -12.46 7.27 1.88
CA LYS A 47 -13.13 8.25 1.01
C LYS A 47 -14.17 7.61 0.08
N GLU A 48 -14.03 6.31 -0.22
CA GLU A 48 -14.92 5.56 -1.13
C GLU A 48 -15.08 4.13 -0.64
N ASP A 49 -16.23 3.50 -0.93
CA ASP A 49 -16.46 2.09 -0.63
C ASP A 49 -15.50 1.19 -1.41
N GLY A 50 -14.97 0.15 -0.77
CA GLY A 50 -14.07 -0.77 -1.47
C GLY A 50 -13.44 -1.83 -0.56
N VAL A 51 -12.44 -2.51 -1.10
CA VAL A 51 -11.58 -3.46 -0.38
C VAL A 51 -10.28 -2.77 -0.04
N ILE A 52 -10.01 -2.60 1.26
CA ILE A 52 -8.75 -1.99 1.71
C ILE A 52 -7.58 -2.95 1.47
N CYS A 53 -6.46 -2.41 0.97
CA CYS A 53 -5.25 -3.19 0.73
C CYS A 53 -4.00 -2.30 0.77
N GLY A 54 -2.95 -2.78 1.44
CA GLY A 54 -1.67 -2.08 1.52
C GLY A 54 -1.44 -1.36 2.83
N LEU A 55 -2.18 -1.70 3.88
CA LEU A 55 -2.06 -1.07 5.20
C LEU A 55 -0.64 -1.20 5.79
N GLN A 56 0.04 -2.34 5.58
CA GLN A 56 1.41 -2.52 6.01
C GLN A 56 2.37 -1.59 5.25
N VAL A 57 2.16 -1.40 3.95
CA VAL A 57 2.97 -0.50 3.11
C VAL A 57 2.73 0.95 3.53
N PHE A 58 1.48 1.33 3.80
CA PHE A 58 1.12 2.63 4.34
C PHE A 58 1.85 2.91 5.66
N ALA A 59 1.80 2.00 6.61
CA ALA A 59 2.49 2.16 7.90
C ALA A 59 4.01 2.28 7.73
N ARG A 60 4.60 1.47 6.82
CA ARG A 60 6.05 1.51 6.57
C ARG A 60 6.53 2.82 5.99
N ALA A 61 5.70 3.54 5.20
CA ALA A 61 6.08 4.86 4.67
C ALA A 61 6.43 5.86 5.79
N PHE A 62 5.75 5.79 6.92
CA PHE A 62 6.06 6.63 8.09
C PHE A 62 7.21 6.05 8.93
N GLN A 63 7.17 4.75 9.20
CA GLN A 63 8.17 4.09 10.06
C GLN A 63 9.58 4.05 9.46
N LEU A 64 9.71 4.17 8.13
CA LEU A 64 11.01 4.32 7.45
C LEU A 64 11.59 5.73 7.61
N LEU A 65 10.77 6.71 7.91
CA LEU A 65 11.20 8.08 8.21
C LEU A 65 11.52 8.26 9.70
N ASP A 66 10.70 7.64 10.57
CA ASP A 66 10.92 7.66 12.03
C ASP A 66 10.31 6.39 12.64
N GLU A 67 11.14 5.55 13.27
CA GLU A 67 10.69 4.30 13.90
C GLU A 67 9.76 4.50 15.11
N ASN A 68 9.73 5.70 15.68
CA ASN A 68 8.86 6.06 16.81
C ASN A 68 7.43 6.41 16.38
N VAL A 69 7.13 6.46 15.07
CA VAL A 69 5.76 6.70 14.59
C VAL A 69 4.87 5.53 14.95
N GLU A 70 3.81 5.84 15.70
CA GLU A 70 2.78 4.88 16.10
C GLU A 70 1.67 4.82 15.03
N VAL A 71 1.45 3.65 14.44
CA VAL A 71 0.35 3.42 13.49
C VAL A 71 -0.63 2.43 14.12
N ASN A 72 -1.83 2.89 14.42
CA ASN A 72 -2.91 2.06 14.97
C ASN A 72 -3.96 1.83 13.88
N LEU A 73 -4.07 0.59 13.39
CA LEU A 73 -5.00 0.20 12.34
C LEU A 73 -6.22 -0.50 12.94
N LEU A 74 -7.41 -0.05 12.55
CA LEU A 74 -8.72 -0.58 12.99
C LEU A 74 -9.31 -1.59 12.00
N VAL A 75 -8.68 -1.74 10.83
CA VAL A 75 -9.06 -2.65 9.75
C VAL A 75 -7.84 -3.43 9.29
N LYS A 76 -8.05 -4.49 8.52
CA LYS A 76 -6.99 -5.32 7.92
C LYS A 76 -7.15 -5.41 6.40
N ASP A 77 -6.07 -5.72 5.71
CA ASP A 77 -6.11 -5.95 4.26
C ASP A 77 -7.15 -7.02 3.90
N GLY A 78 -8.01 -6.71 2.95
CA GLY A 78 -9.13 -7.55 2.50
C GLY A 78 -10.48 -7.18 3.11
N ASP A 79 -10.53 -6.34 4.13
CA ASP A 79 -11.80 -5.87 4.69
C ASP A 79 -12.55 -4.99 3.68
N GLN A 80 -13.88 -5.13 3.66
CA GLN A 80 -14.78 -4.20 2.98
C GLN A 80 -14.89 -2.93 3.84
N VAL A 81 -14.55 -1.79 3.29
CA VAL A 81 -14.61 -0.49 3.97
C VAL A 81 -15.63 0.42 3.33
N LYS A 82 -16.17 1.35 4.11
CA LYS A 82 -17.20 2.28 3.69
C LYS A 82 -16.72 3.73 3.73
N LYS A 83 -17.25 4.55 2.86
CA LYS A 83 -17.01 5.99 2.87
C LYS A 83 -17.29 6.58 4.25
N GLY A 84 -16.35 7.38 4.77
CA GLY A 84 -16.41 7.99 6.09
C GLY A 84 -15.94 7.10 7.24
N GLN A 85 -15.63 5.81 6.98
CA GLN A 85 -15.15 4.91 8.03
C GLN A 85 -13.74 5.32 8.49
N LEU A 86 -13.53 5.39 9.80
CA LEU A 86 -12.22 5.50 10.41
C LEU A 86 -11.51 4.15 10.28
N MET A 87 -10.38 4.13 9.59
CA MET A 87 -9.59 2.92 9.34
C MET A 87 -8.36 2.80 10.24
N GLY A 88 -7.95 3.89 10.86
CA GLY A 88 -6.82 3.92 11.77
C GLY A 88 -6.37 5.33 12.10
N THR A 89 -5.27 5.41 12.88
CA THR A 89 -4.62 6.67 13.25
C THR A 89 -3.12 6.53 13.10
N VAL A 90 -2.45 7.65 12.80
CA VAL A 90 -0.98 7.75 12.77
C VAL A 90 -0.58 8.88 13.71
N LYS A 91 0.33 8.59 14.66
CA LYS A 91 0.81 9.55 15.65
C LYS A 91 2.34 9.64 15.61
N GLY A 92 2.87 10.85 15.62
CA GLY A 92 4.30 11.10 15.55
C GLY A 92 4.61 12.59 15.43
N ASP A 93 5.86 12.93 15.10
CA ASP A 93 6.22 14.30 14.74
C ASP A 93 5.46 14.72 13.46
N ILE A 94 4.71 15.82 13.52
CA ILE A 94 3.89 16.29 12.41
C ILE A 94 4.72 16.46 11.13
N ARG A 95 5.99 16.86 11.21
CA ARG A 95 6.89 16.98 10.06
C ARG A 95 7.08 15.65 9.33
N ILE A 96 7.25 14.59 10.10
CA ILE A 96 7.36 13.22 9.58
C ILE A 96 6.03 12.74 8.99
N LEU A 97 4.91 13.07 9.66
CA LEU A 97 3.57 12.72 9.18
C LEU A 97 3.27 13.38 7.83
N LEU A 98 3.60 14.66 7.66
CA LEU A 98 3.40 15.40 6.42
C LEU A 98 4.25 14.85 5.26
N VAL A 99 5.51 14.50 5.52
CA VAL A 99 6.40 13.90 4.52
C VAL A 99 5.94 12.50 4.10
N GLY A 100 5.53 11.65 5.04
CA GLY A 100 5.13 10.27 4.75
C GLY A 100 3.75 10.11 4.13
N GLU A 101 2.86 11.09 4.35
CA GLU A 101 1.43 11.00 4.00
C GLU A 101 1.21 10.71 2.51
N ARG A 102 1.77 11.52 1.62
CA ARG A 102 1.49 11.41 0.19
C ARG A 102 1.92 10.06 -0.37
N THR A 103 3.14 9.66 -0.08
CA THR A 103 3.69 8.36 -0.51
C THR A 103 2.89 7.19 0.08
N GLY A 104 2.59 7.23 1.38
CA GLY A 104 1.78 6.20 2.05
C GLY A 104 0.39 6.07 1.43
N LEU A 105 -0.30 7.19 1.22
CA LEU A 105 -1.63 7.21 0.61
C LEU A 105 -1.62 6.77 -0.86
N ASN A 106 -0.61 7.13 -1.64
CA ASN A 106 -0.49 6.72 -3.04
C ASN A 106 -0.43 5.19 -3.17
N TYR A 107 0.38 4.52 -2.33
CA TYR A 107 0.41 3.06 -2.28
C TYR A 107 -0.93 2.48 -1.82
N LEU A 108 -1.47 2.98 -0.71
CA LEU A 108 -2.72 2.48 -0.14
C LEU A 108 -3.88 2.58 -1.13
N GLN A 109 -4.04 3.73 -1.78
CA GLN A 109 -5.10 3.98 -2.77
C GLN A 109 -4.95 3.10 -4.00
N ARG A 110 -3.75 2.99 -4.56
CA ARG A 110 -3.50 2.12 -5.71
C ARG A 110 -3.76 0.66 -5.40
N MET A 111 -3.22 0.17 -4.30
CA MET A 111 -3.38 -1.22 -3.87
C MET A 111 -4.85 -1.55 -3.58
N SER A 112 -5.56 -0.66 -2.89
CA SER A 112 -7.00 -0.82 -2.61
C SER A 112 -7.84 -0.76 -3.88
N GLY A 113 -7.50 0.09 -4.83
CA GLY A 113 -8.17 0.16 -6.14
C GLY A 113 -8.03 -1.16 -6.92
N ILE A 114 -6.83 -1.75 -6.96
CA ILE A 114 -6.59 -3.06 -7.59
C ILE A 114 -7.38 -4.16 -6.87
N ALA A 115 -7.34 -4.19 -5.53
CA ALA A 115 -8.07 -5.18 -4.73
C ALA A 115 -9.59 -5.06 -4.92
N THR A 116 -10.12 -3.83 -4.93
CA THR A 116 -11.55 -3.55 -5.14
C THR A 116 -12.01 -4.02 -6.52
N TYR A 117 -11.28 -3.67 -7.57
CA TYR A 117 -11.61 -4.08 -8.92
C TYR A 117 -11.50 -5.61 -9.10
N THR A 118 -10.44 -6.21 -8.57
CA THR A 118 -10.27 -7.67 -8.56
C THR A 118 -11.43 -8.35 -7.84
N ASN A 119 -11.87 -7.82 -6.70
CA ASN A 119 -12.98 -8.37 -5.91
C ASN A 119 -14.31 -8.31 -6.69
N SER A 120 -14.56 -7.21 -7.42
CA SER A 120 -15.76 -7.10 -8.24
C SER A 120 -15.84 -8.18 -9.33
N ILE A 121 -14.71 -8.52 -9.96
CA ILE A 121 -14.64 -9.58 -10.97
C ILE A 121 -14.68 -10.97 -10.32
N ALA A 122 -13.95 -11.17 -9.21
CA ALA A 122 -13.93 -12.45 -8.50
C ALA A 122 -15.35 -12.87 -8.05
N LYS A 123 -16.16 -11.93 -7.59
CA LYS A 123 -17.58 -12.17 -7.24
C LYS A 123 -18.43 -12.66 -8.41
N LEU A 124 -18.16 -12.22 -9.63
CA LEU A 124 -18.88 -12.71 -10.83
C LEU A 124 -18.55 -14.16 -11.16
N LEU A 125 -17.42 -14.66 -10.65
CA LEU A 125 -16.95 -16.03 -10.87
C LEU A 125 -17.34 -16.99 -9.73
N GLU A 126 -18.00 -16.49 -8.70
CA GLU A 126 -18.46 -17.32 -7.57
C GLU A 126 -19.38 -18.46 -8.05
N GLY A 127 -19.18 -19.65 -7.52
CA GLY A 127 -19.91 -20.85 -7.94
C GLY A 127 -19.38 -21.51 -9.21
N SER A 128 -18.44 -20.90 -9.95
CA SER A 128 -17.78 -21.50 -11.11
C SER A 128 -16.45 -22.17 -10.74
N LYS A 129 -15.91 -22.99 -11.65
CA LYS A 129 -14.56 -23.57 -11.52
C LYS A 129 -13.46 -22.62 -12.05
N THR A 130 -13.85 -21.48 -12.61
CA THR A 130 -12.94 -20.51 -13.22
C THR A 130 -12.20 -19.73 -12.16
N LYS A 131 -10.89 -19.54 -12.35
CA LYS A 131 -10.04 -18.72 -11.46
C LYS A 131 -9.59 -17.47 -12.19
N LEU A 132 -9.73 -16.31 -11.54
CA LEU A 132 -9.16 -15.06 -12.01
C LEU A 132 -7.65 -15.07 -11.75
N LEU A 133 -6.84 -14.87 -12.80
CA LEU A 133 -5.39 -14.80 -12.72
C LEU A 133 -4.89 -13.41 -13.10
N ASP A 134 -3.85 -12.95 -12.42
CA ASP A 134 -3.09 -11.78 -12.84
C ASP A 134 -2.11 -12.08 -14.00
N THR A 135 -1.33 -11.11 -14.38
CA THR A 135 -0.29 -11.24 -15.40
C THR A 135 1.01 -10.58 -14.97
N ARG A 136 2.06 -10.68 -15.81
CA ARG A 136 3.31 -9.89 -15.67
C ARG A 136 3.20 -8.48 -16.25
N LYS A 137 2.05 -8.05 -16.75
CA LYS A 137 1.79 -6.70 -17.28
C LYS A 137 1.49 -5.75 -16.12
N THR A 138 2.48 -5.51 -15.29
CA THR A 138 2.43 -4.63 -14.12
C THR A 138 3.19 -3.35 -14.38
N SER A 139 2.92 -2.30 -13.60
CA SER A 139 3.77 -1.11 -13.57
C SER A 139 5.20 -1.50 -13.18
N PRO A 140 6.24 -0.99 -13.85
CA PRO A 140 7.62 -1.25 -13.46
C PRO A 140 7.83 -0.96 -11.96
N ASN A 141 8.63 -1.82 -11.31
CA ASN A 141 8.94 -1.79 -9.87
C ASN A 141 7.76 -1.99 -8.92
N ASN A 142 6.50 -1.97 -9.39
CA ASN A 142 5.31 -2.12 -8.54
C ASN A 142 4.71 -3.53 -8.51
N ARG A 143 5.34 -4.52 -9.18
CA ARG A 143 4.80 -5.88 -9.30
C ARG A 143 4.48 -6.54 -7.96
N ILE A 144 5.32 -6.36 -6.98
CA ILE A 144 5.12 -6.96 -5.64
C ILE A 144 3.83 -6.45 -5.00
N PHE A 145 3.55 -5.16 -5.12
CA PHE A 145 2.35 -4.52 -4.59
C PHE A 145 1.10 -4.91 -5.39
N GLU A 146 1.18 -4.87 -6.72
CA GLU A 146 0.05 -5.16 -7.60
C GLU A 146 -0.39 -6.62 -7.50
N LYS A 147 0.56 -7.58 -7.50
CA LYS A 147 0.23 -9.00 -7.34
C LYS A 147 -0.30 -9.33 -5.94
N TYR A 148 0.22 -8.68 -4.91
CA TYR A 148 -0.34 -8.78 -3.56
C TYR A 148 -1.79 -8.31 -3.54
N SER A 149 -2.08 -7.17 -4.15
CA SER A 149 -3.42 -6.58 -4.19
C SER A 149 -4.43 -7.46 -4.93
N VAL A 150 -4.01 -8.12 -6.01
CA VAL A 150 -4.85 -9.11 -6.71
C VAL A 150 -5.24 -10.27 -5.78
N ARG A 151 -4.30 -10.81 -5.00
CA ARG A 151 -4.63 -11.87 -4.02
C ARG A 151 -5.60 -11.39 -2.95
N VAL A 152 -5.38 -10.18 -2.41
CA VAL A 152 -6.25 -9.58 -1.39
C VAL A 152 -7.66 -9.39 -1.94
N GLY A 153 -7.81 -9.00 -3.22
CA GLY A 153 -9.09 -8.87 -3.90
C GLY A 153 -9.79 -10.20 -4.25
N GLY A 154 -9.17 -11.37 -3.95
CA GLY A 154 -9.75 -12.69 -4.24
C GLY A 154 -9.31 -13.30 -5.57
N GLY A 155 -8.39 -12.68 -6.29
CA GLY A 155 -7.74 -13.26 -7.47
C GLY A 155 -6.58 -14.19 -7.10
N ASN A 156 -5.95 -14.76 -8.12
CA ASN A 156 -4.80 -15.64 -7.98
C ASN A 156 -3.61 -15.08 -8.77
N ASN A 157 -2.40 -15.38 -8.31
CA ASN A 157 -1.21 -14.97 -9.04
C ASN A 157 -0.81 -16.01 -10.09
N HIS A 158 -0.55 -15.55 -11.30
CA HIS A 158 0.25 -16.25 -12.30
C HIS A 158 1.74 -16.07 -11.98
N ARG A 159 2.64 -16.68 -12.76
CA ARG A 159 4.10 -16.58 -12.53
C ARG A 159 4.55 -15.15 -12.24
N TYR A 160 5.44 -15.02 -11.24
CA TYR A 160 5.91 -13.72 -10.77
C TYR A 160 6.90 -13.06 -11.76
N ASN A 161 7.86 -13.86 -12.27
CA ASN A 161 8.92 -13.41 -13.14
C ASN A 161 9.33 -14.52 -14.14
N LEU A 162 10.47 -14.35 -14.83
CA LEU A 162 10.95 -15.33 -15.83
C LEU A 162 11.56 -16.59 -15.20
N THR A 163 11.90 -16.55 -13.92
CA THR A 163 12.42 -17.73 -13.19
C THR A 163 11.32 -18.56 -12.52
N ASP A 164 10.07 -18.08 -12.55
CA ASP A 164 8.92 -18.70 -11.92
C ASP A 164 7.98 -19.30 -13.00
N GLY A 165 8.27 -20.52 -13.41
CA GLY A 165 7.47 -21.27 -14.37
C GLY A 165 7.78 -21.00 -15.85
N ILE A 166 7.60 -22.05 -16.64
CA ILE A 166 7.79 -22.06 -18.09
C ILE A 166 6.51 -21.62 -18.78
N LEU A 167 6.61 -20.69 -19.74
CA LEU A 167 5.52 -20.27 -20.61
C LEU A 167 6.03 -20.22 -22.05
N LEU A 168 5.53 -21.11 -22.88
CA LEU A 168 5.75 -21.09 -24.32
C LEU A 168 4.71 -20.22 -24.99
N LYS A 169 5.10 -19.54 -26.05
CA LYS A 169 4.23 -18.75 -26.93
C LYS A 169 4.49 -19.19 -28.36
N ASP A 170 3.47 -18.98 -29.18
CA ASP A 170 3.56 -19.15 -30.65
C ASP A 170 4.47 -18.10 -31.26
#